data_f44a9e76e3a405682fdd20092a224c09
#
_entry.id   f44a9e76e3a405682fdd20092a224c09
#
_cell.length_a   1.000
_cell.length_b   1.000
_cell.length_c   1.000
_cell.angle_alpha   90.00
_cell.angle_beta   90.00
_cell.angle_gamma   90.00
#
_symmetry.space_group_name_H-M   'P 1'
#
loop_
_entity.id
_entity.type
_entity.pdbx_description
1 polymer ?
#
loop_
_entity_poly.entity_id
_entity_poly.type
_entity_poly.pdbx_seq_one_letter_code
_entity_poly.pdbx_strand_id
1 'polypeptide(L)'
;MNSITELLNLEDADIFISNISINGTKKILTLETKPIRHFCPVCGFKMYSRGIKVRTINHPVLQDGYELVLKLKQRRWRCTNTPCSYTINESFNFVDKRKRNTNATDMLIIHAFRDLSVSASSIASKYKVSDTYVLDTFDRYVKMDRLPLSDIISVDEVCLDLDPNCRYALVIQDFYTGNPIDLLSSRRTNDTEPYFMSIPLEERSQVKYL
;
A
#
# COMPACT_ATOMS: atom_id res chain seq x y z
N MET A 1 -10.40 -23.42 9.43
CA MET A 1 -10.26 -22.46 8.33
C MET A 1 -10.90 -23.04 7.08
N ASN A 2 -11.47 -22.22 6.24
CA ASN A 2 -12.12 -22.71 5.01
C ASN A 2 -11.03 -22.69 3.93
N SER A 3 -10.70 -23.82 3.32
CA SER A 3 -9.59 -23.97 2.35
C SER A 3 -9.60 -22.93 1.21
N ILE A 4 -10.77 -22.39 0.87
CA ILE A 4 -10.92 -21.36 -0.18
C ILE A 4 -10.48 -19.97 0.32
N THR A 5 -10.69 -19.64 1.59
CA THR A 5 -10.23 -18.36 2.16
C THR A 5 -8.71 -18.33 2.30
N GLU A 6 -8.10 -19.49 2.57
CA GLU A 6 -6.64 -19.67 2.57
C GLU A 6 -6.08 -19.52 1.15
N LEU A 7 -6.70 -20.15 0.16
CA LEU A 7 -6.29 -20.03 -1.25
C LEU A 7 -6.33 -18.58 -1.75
N LEU A 8 -7.24 -17.76 -1.22
CA LEU A 8 -7.38 -16.35 -1.56
C LEU A 8 -6.57 -15.42 -0.65
N ASN A 9 -5.75 -15.95 0.27
CA ASN A 9 -5.04 -15.16 1.28
C ASN A 9 -5.93 -14.17 2.03
N LEU A 10 -7.16 -14.60 2.35
CA LEU A 10 -8.07 -13.85 3.20
C LEU A 10 -7.80 -14.25 4.65
N GLU A 11 -7.04 -13.43 5.37
CA GLU A 11 -6.52 -13.71 6.71
C GLU A 11 -7.56 -13.61 7.84
N ASP A 12 -8.84 -13.82 7.54
CA ASP A 12 -9.92 -13.69 8.51
C ASP A 12 -10.63 -15.04 8.72
N ALA A 13 -10.46 -15.63 9.88
CA ALA A 13 -10.92 -16.98 10.23
C ALA A 13 -12.47 -17.15 10.19
N ASP A 14 -13.22 -16.08 10.38
CA ASP A 14 -14.69 -16.10 10.50
C ASP A 14 -15.41 -15.77 9.20
N ILE A 15 -14.68 -15.60 8.10
CA ILE A 15 -15.25 -15.32 6.77
C ILE A 15 -15.57 -16.61 6.04
N PHE A 16 -16.72 -16.62 5.39
CA PHE A 16 -17.10 -17.69 4.46
C PHE A 16 -17.69 -17.11 3.18
N ILE A 17 -17.61 -17.89 2.11
CA ILE A 17 -18.24 -17.54 0.82
C ILE A 17 -19.66 -18.02 0.86
N SER A 18 -20.61 -17.07 0.79
CA SER A 18 -22.04 -17.37 0.78
C SER A 18 -22.61 -17.55 -0.64
N ASN A 19 -21.98 -16.96 -1.64
CA ASN A 19 -22.39 -17.09 -3.04
C ASN A 19 -21.21 -16.87 -4.00
N ILE A 20 -21.24 -17.58 -5.13
CA ILE A 20 -20.34 -17.40 -6.27
C ILE A 20 -21.17 -17.17 -7.51
N SER A 21 -20.90 -16.10 -8.25
CA SER A 21 -21.56 -15.80 -9.51
C SER A 21 -20.59 -15.28 -10.55
N ILE A 22 -20.89 -15.50 -11.83
CA ILE A 22 -20.11 -15.00 -12.96
C ILE A 22 -20.94 -13.96 -13.68
N ASN A 23 -20.34 -12.82 -13.97
CA ASN A 23 -20.94 -11.75 -14.76
C ASN A 23 -19.93 -11.23 -15.78
N GLY A 24 -20.07 -11.64 -17.03
CA GLY A 24 -19.11 -11.36 -18.10
C GLY A 24 -17.73 -11.91 -17.75
N THR A 25 -16.72 -11.04 -17.71
CA THR A 25 -15.33 -11.37 -17.36
C THR A 25 -15.05 -11.37 -15.87
N LYS A 26 -16.08 -11.17 -15.02
CA LYS A 26 -15.92 -11.04 -13.56
C LYS A 26 -16.48 -12.24 -12.83
N LYS A 27 -15.69 -12.84 -11.97
CA LYS A 27 -16.12 -13.82 -10.99
C LYS A 27 -16.35 -13.12 -9.65
N ILE A 28 -17.57 -13.14 -9.17
CA ILE A 28 -18.00 -12.40 -7.99
C ILE A 28 -18.20 -13.36 -6.83
N LEU A 29 -17.42 -13.18 -5.77
CA LEU A 29 -17.55 -13.93 -4.51
C LEU A 29 -18.26 -13.05 -3.49
N THR A 30 -19.36 -13.52 -2.93
CA THR A 30 -20.03 -12.85 -1.81
C THR A 30 -19.48 -13.42 -0.51
N LEU A 31 -18.85 -12.56 0.29
CA LEU A 31 -18.23 -12.88 1.58
C LEU A 31 -19.13 -12.42 2.73
N GLU A 32 -19.31 -13.27 3.71
CA GLU A 32 -20.06 -13.01 4.93
C GLU A 32 -19.26 -13.49 6.14
N THR A 33 -19.48 -12.84 7.29
CA THR A 33 -18.99 -13.28 8.59
C THR A 33 -20.04 -14.07 9.32
N LYS A 34 -19.63 -15.06 10.10
CA LYS A 34 -20.54 -15.72 11.06
C LYS A 34 -21.02 -14.69 12.09
N PRO A 35 -22.31 -14.68 12.45
CA PRO A 35 -22.77 -13.77 13.48
C PRO A 35 -22.18 -14.14 14.84
N ILE A 36 -21.27 -13.31 15.32
CA ILE A 36 -20.64 -13.45 16.64
C ILE A 36 -21.30 -12.45 17.59
N ARG A 37 -21.43 -12.81 18.87
CA ARG A 37 -21.90 -11.87 19.89
C ARG A 37 -20.84 -10.81 20.14
N HIS A 38 -21.19 -9.56 19.93
CA HIS A 38 -20.33 -8.42 20.19
C HIS A 38 -20.71 -7.69 21.48
N PHE A 39 -19.70 -7.24 22.21
CA PHE A 39 -19.87 -6.39 23.38
C PHE A 39 -19.27 -5.02 23.08
N CYS A 40 -19.88 -3.98 23.63
CA CYS A 40 -19.45 -2.60 23.43
C CYS A 40 -18.09 -2.38 24.11
N PRO A 41 -17.06 -1.91 23.39
CA PRO A 41 -15.72 -1.67 23.98
C PRO A 41 -15.72 -0.50 24.96
N VAL A 42 -16.78 0.33 24.96
CA VAL A 42 -16.87 1.52 25.83
C VAL A 42 -17.56 1.20 27.15
N CYS A 43 -18.62 0.40 27.16
CA CYS A 43 -19.44 0.19 28.35
C CYS A 43 -19.75 -1.27 28.65
N GLY A 44 -19.22 -2.23 27.88
CA GLY A 44 -19.39 -3.67 28.10
C GLY A 44 -20.77 -4.25 27.79
N PHE A 45 -21.78 -3.43 27.44
CA PHE A 45 -23.12 -3.91 27.10
C PHE A 45 -23.13 -4.66 25.75
N LYS A 46 -24.09 -5.55 25.59
CA LYS A 46 -24.31 -6.27 24.31
C LYS A 46 -24.53 -5.27 23.16
N MET A 47 -24.10 -5.67 21.97
CA MET A 47 -24.37 -4.93 20.76
C MET A 47 -25.33 -5.70 19.87
N TYR A 48 -26.14 -5.00 19.08
CA TYR A 48 -27.02 -5.58 18.08
C TYR A 48 -26.64 -5.12 16.67
N SER A 49 -26.95 -5.95 15.68
CA SER A 49 -26.73 -5.61 14.28
C SER A 49 -27.72 -4.54 13.82
N ARG A 50 -27.24 -3.38 13.36
CA ARG A 50 -28.07 -2.27 12.85
C ARG A 50 -28.26 -2.34 11.34
N GLY A 51 -27.67 -3.30 10.67
CA GLY A 51 -27.77 -3.48 9.23
C GLY A 51 -26.46 -3.98 8.62
N ILE A 52 -26.54 -4.26 7.33
CA ILE A 52 -25.45 -4.79 6.52
C ILE A 52 -25.18 -3.81 5.38
N LYS A 53 -23.92 -3.45 5.18
CA LYS A 53 -23.44 -2.70 4.02
C LYS A 53 -22.64 -3.63 3.12
N VAL A 54 -22.95 -3.66 1.83
CA VAL A 54 -22.16 -4.40 0.85
C VAL A 54 -21.04 -3.49 0.32
N ARG A 55 -19.79 -3.94 0.43
CA ARG A 55 -18.62 -3.30 -0.17
C ARG A 55 -18.15 -4.14 -1.34
N THR A 56 -17.87 -3.50 -2.45
CA THR A 56 -17.21 -4.13 -3.61
C THR A 56 -15.70 -3.90 -3.48
N ILE A 57 -14.94 -4.99 -3.49
CA ILE A 57 -13.49 -5.01 -3.30
C ILE A 57 -12.89 -5.80 -4.45
N ASN A 58 -11.90 -5.24 -5.12
CA ASN A 58 -11.13 -5.93 -6.13
C ASN A 58 -10.06 -6.79 -5.47
N HIS A 59 -9.83 -7.96 -6.02
CA HIS A 59 -8.79 -8.88 -5.60
C HIS A 59 -7.89 -9.19 -6.80
N PRO A 60 -6.56 -9.16 -6.66
CA PRO A 60 -5.65 -9.20 -7.81
C PRO A 60 -5.49 -10.57 -8.44
N VAL A 61 -6.07 -11.61 -7.83
CA VAL A 61 -5.97 -12.97 -8.34
C VAL A 61 -6.90 -13.13 -9.52
N LEU A 62 -6.32 -13.47 -10.68
CA LEU A 62 -7.05 -13.92 -11.85
C LEU A 62 -7.23 -15.44 -11.74
N GLN A 63 -8.45 -15.90 -11.83
CA GLN A 63 -8.78 -17.32 -11.88
C GLN A 63 -9.47 -17.64 -13.19
N ASP A 64 -8.88 -18.53 -13.98
CA ASP A 64 -9.43 -18.96 -15.26
C ASP A 64 -9.74 -17.81 -16.26
N GLY A 65 -8.94 -16.74 -16.22
CA GLY A 65 -9.15 -15.54 -17.05
C GLY A 65 -10.20 -14.57 -16.53
N TYR A 66 -10.86 -14.85 -15.39
CA TYR A 66 -11.80 -13.95 -14.76
C TYR A 66 -11.12 -12.96 -13.81
N GLU A 67 -11.60 -11.72 -13.80
CA GLU A 67 -11.30 -10.76 -12.74
C GLU A 67 -12.06 -11.14 -11.46
N LEU A 68 -11.37 -11.27 -10.35
CA LEU A 68 -12.00 -11.62 -9.08
C LEU A 68 -12.50 -10.38 -8.34
N VAL A 69 -13.78 -10.36 -8.05
CA VAL A 69 -14.45 -9.28 -7.31
C VAL A 69 -15.08 -9.86 -6.05
N LEU A 70 -14.76 -9.27 -4.90
CA LEU A 70 -15.31 -9.65 -3.61
C LEU A 70 -16.46 -8.69 -3.24
N LYS A 71 -17.65 -9.23 -3.01
CA LYS A 71 -18.78 -8.50 -2.40
C LYS A 71 -18.80 -8.81 -0.91
N LEU A 72 -18.22 -7.93 -0.10
CA LEU A 72 -18.12 -8.11 1.34
C LEU A 72 -19.35 -7.54 2.03
N LYS A 73 -20.13 -8.40 2.69
CA LYS A 73 -21.23 -8.02 3.55
C LYS A 73 -20.68 -7.65 4.93
N GLN A 74 -20.55 -6.36 5.18
CA GLN A 74 -20.05 -5.79 6.43
C GLN A 74 -21.19 -5.38 7.33
N ARG A 75 -21.25 -5.94 8.55
CA ARG A 75 -22.27 -5.57 9.54
C ARG A 75 -21.87 -4.31 10.29
N ARG A 76 -22.89 -3.56 10.67
CA ARG A 76 -22.78 -2.42 11.56
C ARG A 76 -23.41 -2.78 12.89
N TRP A 77 -22.66 -2.63 13.96
CA TRP A 77 -23.08 -2.96 15.31
C TRP A 77 -23.37 -1.67 16.10
N ARG A 78 -24.40 -1.71 16.95
CA ARG A 78 -24.74 -0.61 17.84
C ARG A 78 -24.94 -1.15 19.26
N CYS A 79 -24.46 -0.37 20.25
CA CYS A 79 -24.62 -0.65 21.66
C CYS A 79 -26.12 -0.59 22.06
N THR A 80 -26.56 -1.54 22.89
CA THR A 80 -27.91 -1.54 23.45
C THR A 80 -28.11 -0.51 24.54
N ASN A 81 -27.03 -0.06 25.19
CA ASN A 81 -27.08 0.98 26.21
C ASN A 81 -27.34 2.33 25.54
N THR A 82 -28.53 2.89 25.76
CA THR A 82 -28.98 4.15 25.14
C THR A 82 -28.06 5.35 25.44
N PRO A 83 -27.58 5.57 26.67
CA PRO A 83 -26.63 6.65 26.96
C PRO A 83 -25.30 6.51 26.21
N CYS A 84 -24.82 5.30 25.97
CA CYS A 84 -23.55 5.05 25.27
C CYS A 84 -23.68 5.24 23.76
N SER A 85 -24.73 4.71 23.14
CA SER A 85 -25.03 4.79 21.69
C SER A 85 -23.86 4.47 20.75
N TYR A 86 -22.78 3.85 21.22
CA TYR A 86 -21.59 3.54 20.44
C TYR A 86 -21.90 2.65 19.25
N THR A 87 -21.28 2.96 18.12
CA THR A 87 -21.46 2.20 16.87
C THR A 87 -20.12 1.83 16.27
N ILE A 88 -20.00 0.59 15.79
CA ILE A 88 -18.81 0.09 15.11
C ILE A 88 -19.20 -0.75 13.89
N ASN A 89 -18.41 -0.66 12.83
CA ASN A 89 -18.51 -1.58 11.70
C ASN A 89 -17.53 -2.72 11.92
N GLU A 90 -17.84 -3.90 11.41
CA GLU A 90 -16.88 -4.99 11.34
C GLU A 90 -15.60 -4.53 10.62
N SER A 91 -14.45 -4.99 11.09
CA SER A 91 -13.15 -4.79 10.47
C SER A 91 -12.63 -6.13 9.95
N PHE A 92 -11.79 -6.08 8.94
CA PHE A 92 -11.21 -7.25 8.28
C PHE A 92 -9.72 -7.02 8.10
N ASN A 93 -8.92 -8.09 8.22
CA ASN A 93 -7.47 -8.00 8.11
C ASN A 93 -7.01 -7.90 6.65
N PHE A 94 -7.75 -8.51 5.72
CA PHE A 94 -7.38 -8.55 4.30
C PHE A 94 -7.70 -7.24 3.54
N VAL A 95 -8.44 -6.31 4.14
CA VAL A 95 -8.81 -5.03 3.52
C VAL A 95 -9.00 -3.92 4.54
N ASP A 96 -8.29 -2.84 4.37
CA ASP A 96 -8.40 -1.67 5.24
C ASP A 96 -9.76 -0.97 5.13
N LYS A 97 -10.07 -0.17 6.15
CA LYS A 97 -11.24 0.70 6.14
C LYS A 97 -11.20 1.62 4.92
N ARG A 98 -12.32 1.64 4.16
CA ARG A 98 -12.52 2.48 2.96
C ARG A 98 -11.71 2.09 1.73
N LYS A 99 -10.75 1.19 1.78
CA LYS A 99 -10.06 0.69 0.59
C LYS A 99 -10.98 -0.15 -0.31
N ARG A 100 -10.71 -0.13 -1.61
CA ARG A 100 -11.42 -0.92 -2.63
C ARG A 100 -10.60 -2.09 -3.17
N ASN A 101 -9.37 -2.21 -2.73
CA ASN A 101 -8.46 -3.29 -3.08
C ASN A 101 -8.05 -4.03 -1.80
N THR A 102 -7.78 -5.31 -1.91
CA THR A 102 -7.24 -6.10 -0.79
C THR A 102 -5.78 -5.75 -0.52
N ASN A 103 -5.30 -6.02 0.70
CA ASN A 103 -3.90 -5.81 1.07
C ASN A 103 -2.95 -6.68 0.21
N ALA A 104 -3.42 -7.82 -0.29
CA ALA A 104 -2.69 -8.63 -1.25
C ALA A 104 -2.35 -7.87 -2.54
N THR A 105 -3.20 -6.92 -2.97
CA THR A 105 -2.90 -6.05 -4.13
C THR A 105 -1.70 -5.18 -3.86
N ASP A 106 -1.62 -4.57 -2.68
CA ASP A 106 -0.50 -3.72 -2.28
C ASP A 106 0.81 -4.53 -2.31
N MET A 107 0.80 -5.73 -1.74
CA MET A 107 1.99 -6.60 -1.70
C MET A 107 2.44 -7.06 -3.09
N LEU A 108 1.50 -7.37 -3.98
CA LEU A 108 1.82 -7.74 -5.36
C LEU A 108 2.38 -6.56 -6.17
N ILE A 109 1.89 -5.35 -5.93
CA ILE A 109 2.45 -4.13 -6.52
C ILE A 109 3.91 -3.95 -6.09
N ILE A 110 4.18 -4.03 -4.78
CA ILE A 110 5.55 -3.91 -4.25
C ILE A 110 6.46 -5.01 -4.80
N HIS A 111 5.95 -6.23 -4.90
CA HIS A 111 6.72 -7.33 -5.49
C HIS A 111 7.03 -7.10 -6.97
N ALA A 112 6.09 -6.50 -7.74
CA ALA A 112 6.29 -6.21 -9.15
C ALA A 112 7.40 -5.17 -9.39
N PHE A 113 7.61 -4.22 -8.48
CA PHE A 113 8.70 -3.24 -8.55
C PHE A 113 10.11 -3.82 -8.39
N ARG A 114 10.24 -5.10 -8.03
CA ARG A 114 11.54 -5.80 -8.05
C ARG A 114 12.09 -5.99 -9.46
N ASP A 115 11.22 -6.00 -10.45
CA ASP A 115 11.61 -5.99 -11.86
C ASP A 115 11.74 -4.53 -12.33
N LEU A 116 12.98 -4.07 -12.45
CA LEU A 116 13.30 -2.68 -12.83
C LEU A 116 12.89 -2.33 -14.26
N SER A 117 12.52 -3.32 -15.07
CA SER A 117 12.03 -3.10 -16.45
C SER A 117 10.54 -2.74 -16.51
N VAL A 118 9.80 -2.86 -15.41
CA VAL A 118 8.35 -2.71 -15.37
C VAL A 118 7.97 -1.30 -14.94
N SER A 119 7.17 -0.60 -15.75
CA SER A 119 6.66 0.73 -15.40
C SER A 119 5.45 0.66 -14.46
N ALA A 120 5.21 1.75 -13.69
CA ALA A 120 4.03 1.87 -12.84
C ALA A 120 2.72 1.68 -13.61
N SER A 121 2.64 2.18 -14.85
CA SER A 121 1.46 2.02 -15.72
C SER A 121 1.25 0.55 -16.14
N SER A 122 2.32 -0.19 -16.39
CA SER A 122 2.23 -1.63 -16.66
C SER A 122 1.71 -2.41 -15.45
N ILE A 123 2.20 -2.08 -14.26
CA ILE A 123 1.73 -2.67 -13.00
C ILE A 123 0.25 -2.33 -12.77
N ALA A 124 -0.14 -1.08 -12.98
CA ALA A 124 -1.52 -0.61 -12.84
C ALA A 124 -2.48 -1.38 -13.76
N SER A 125 -2.10 -1.54 -15.03
CA SER A 125 -2.85 -2.32 -16.02
C SER A 125 -2.98 -3.79 -15.61
N LYS A 126 -1.89 -4.40 -15.14
CA LYS A 126 -1.87 -5.80 -14.70
C LYS A 126 -2.82 -6.06 -13.54
N TYR A 127 -2.85 -5.18 -12.54
CA TYR A 127 -3.66 -5.37 -11.32
C TYR A 127 -4.98 -4.60 -11.35
N LYS A 128 -5.33 -3.94 -12.48
CA LYS A 128 -6.58 -3.19 -12.67
C LYS A 128 -6.80 -2.10 -11.61
N VAL A 129 -5.75 -1.38 -11.31
CA VAL A 129 -5.72 -0.21 -10.43
C VAL A 129 -5.28 1.04 -11.20
N SER A 130 -5.31 2.23 -10.59
CA SER A 130 -4.77 3.43 -11.21
C SER A 130 -3.25 3.54 -11.01
N ASP A 131 -2.56 4.26 -11.88
CA ASP A 131 -1.14 4.57 -11.76
C ASP A 131 -0.84 5.28 -10.43
N THR A 132 -1.69 6.25 -10.06
CA THR A 132 -1.60 6.95 -8.77
C THR A 132 -1.66 5.96 -7.59
N TYR A 133 -2.56 4.96 -7.66
CA TYR A 133 -2.62 3.93 -6.59
C TYR A 133 -1.34 3.12 -6.49
N VAL A 134 -0.71 2.81 -7.61
CA VAL A 134 0.57 2.08 -7.66
C VAL A 134 1.68 2.91 -7.01
N LEU A 135 1.80 4.19 -7.38
CA LEU A 135 2.79 5.12 -6.84
C LEU A 135 2.57 5.36 -5.34
N ASP A 136 1.33 5.67 -4.93
CA ASP A 136 0.98 5.85 -3.51
C ASP A 136 1.29 4.60 -2.67
N THR A 137 1.13 3.41 -3.26
CA THR A 137 1.46 2.15 -2.60
C THR A 137 2.97 2.01 -2.47
N PHE A 138 3.72 2.33 -3.52
CA PHE A 138 5.18 2.33 -3.45
C PHE A 138 5.68 3.27 -2.35
N ASP A 139 5.26 4.53 -2.34
CA ASP A 139 5.69 5.54 -1.36
C ASP A 139 5.32 5.18 0.08
N ARG A 140 4.24 4.41 0.26
CA ARG A 140 3.80 3.95 1.59
C ARG A 140 4.67 2.86 2.16
N TYR A 141 5.09 1.90 1.35
CA TYR A 141 5.79 0.70 1.81
C TYR A 141 7.29 0.74 1.59
N VAL A 142 7.75 1.48 0.58
CA VAL A 142 9.18 1.59 0.27
C VAL A 142 9.72 2.85 0.92
N LYS A 143 10.57 2.66 1.90
CA LYS A 143 11.36 3.74 2.51
C LYS A 143 12.80 3.50 2.09
N MET A 144 13.33 4.45 1.36
CA MET A 144 14.75 4.44 0.98
C MET A 144 15.47 5.45 1.85
N ASP A 145 16.27 4.94 2.78
CA ASP A 145 17.18 5.79 3.53
C ASP A 145 18.42 6.04 2.69
N ARG A 146 19.00 7.21 2.84
CA ARG A 146 20.27 7.57 2.24
C ARG A 146 21.35 6.55 2.66
N LEU A 147 22.18 6.13 1.73
CA LEU A 147 23.37 5.36 2.07
C LEU A 147 24.46 6.27 2.70
N PRO A 148 25.36 5.73 3.52
CA PRO A 148 26.50 6.49 4.01
C PRO A 148 27.37 7.02 2.86
N LEU A 149 27.96 8.21 3.05
CA LEU A 149 28.92 8.75 2.09
C LEU A 149 30.16 7.88 2.04
N SER A 150 30.63 7.57 0.83
CA SER A 150 31.92 6.94 0.60
C SER A 150 33.04 7.98 0.61
N ASP A 151 34.29 7.54 0.60
CA ASP A 151 35.44 8.43 0.58
C ASP A 151 35.66 9.14 -0.76
N ILE A 152 35.08 8.61 -1.85
CA ILE A 152 35.02 9.28 -3.14
C ILE A 152 33.56 9.22 -3.63
N ILE A 153 32.95 10.36 -3.80
CA ILE A 153 31.60 10.49 -4.34
C ILE A 153 31.63 11.17 -5.70
N SER A 154 30.74 10.77 -6.58
CA SER A 154 30.45 11.50 -7.80
C SER A 154 29.07 12.12 -7.72
N VAL A 155 28.92 13.30 -8.28
CA VAL A 155 27.67 14.05 -8.31
C VAL A 155 27.36 14.37 -9.75
N ASP A 156 26.12 14.03 -10.17
CA ASP A 156 25.66 14.26 -11.53
C ASP A 156 24.24 14.81 -11.53
N GLU A 157 23.85 15.47 -12.64
CA GLU A 157 22.52 16.03 -12.81
C GLU A 157 21.71 15.18 -13.78
N VAL A 158 20.53 14.74 -13.34
CA VAL A 158 19.61 14.00 -14.20
C VAL A 158 18.32 14.79 -14.42
N CYS A 159 17.87 14.84 -15.68
CA CYS A 159 16.59 15.47 -16.02
C CYS A 159 15.45 14.50 -15.73
N LEU A 160 14.65 14.77 -14.70
CA LEU A 160 13.54 13.90 -14.27
C LEU A 160 12.16 14.57 -14.41
N ASP A 161 12.09 15.86 -14.73
CA ASP A 161 10.81 16.62 -14.83
C ASP A 161 9.88 16.43 -13.59
N LEU A 162 10.47 16.26 -12.40
CA LEU A 162 9.72 16.01 -11.16
C LEU A 162 9.04 17.27 -10.61
N ASP A 163 9.62 18.44 -10.87
CA ASP A 163 9.11 19.76 -10.44
C ASP A 163 9.07 20.71 -11.64
N PRO A 164 7.92 21.38 -11.88
CA PRO A 164 7.82 22.42 -12.92
C PRO A 164 8.89 23.52 -12.82
N ASN A 165 9.38 23.80 -11.60
CA ASN A 165 10.38 24.82 -11.32
C ASN A 165 11.82 24.29 -11.33
N CYS A 166 12.02 22.96 -11.27
CA CYS A 166 13.35 22.34 -11.27
C CYS A 166 13.31 21.00 -12.01
N ARG A 167 13.73 21.01 -13.28
CA ARG A 167 13.74 19.80 -14.13
C ARG A 167 14.88 18.84 -13.80
N TYR A 168 15.90 19.32 -13.09
CA TYR A 168 17.09 18.53 -12.81
C TYR A 168 17.14 18.13 -11.34
N ALA A 169 17.27 16.85 -11.13
CA ALA A 169 17.60 16.26 -9.85
C ALA A 169 19.12 16.07 -9.74
N LEU A 170 19.65 16.05 -8.50
CA LEU A 170 21.02 15.77 -8.23
C LEU A 170 21.18 14.33 -7.75
N VAL A 171 21.98 13.54 -8.45
CA VAL A 171 22.33 12.16 -8.06
C VAL A 171 23.68 12.17 -7.37
N ILE A 172 23.74 11.57 -6.20
CA ILE A 172 24.98 11.35 -5.45
C ILE A 172 25.28 9.85 -5.52
N GLN A 173 26.48 9.49 -5.97
CA GLN A 173 26.88 8.10 -6.17
C GLN A 173 28.22 7.82 -5.51
N ASP A 174 28.39 6.60 -5.09
CA ASP A 174 29.71 6.06 -4.77
C ASP A 174 30.53 5.90 -6.07
N PHE A 175 31.67 6.52 -6.13
CA PHE A 175 32.49 6.54 -7.35
C PHE A 175 32.99 5.16 -7.78
N TYR A 176 33.33 4.29 -6.81
CA TYR A 176 33.88 2.97 -7.13
C TYR A 176 32.83 1.96 -7.54
N THR A 177 31.70 1.97 -6.85
CA THR A 177 30.67 0.95 -7.08
C THR A 177 29.62 1.41 -8.09
N GLY A 178 29.52 2.71 -8.36
CA GLY A 178 28.45 3.30 -9.16
C GLY A 178 27.06 3.25 -8.49
N ASN A 179 26.99 2.80 -7.24
CA ASN A 179 25.71 2.72 -6.53
C ASN A 179 25.23 4.12 -6.13
N PRO A 180 23.94 4.43 -6.33
CA PRO A 180 23.38 5.69 -5.86
C PRO A 180 23.39 5.72 -4.33
N ILE A 181 23.92 6.79 -3.76
CA ILE A 181 23.86 7.09 -2.33
C ILE A 181 22.56 7.79 -2.00
N ASP A 182 22.21 8.80 -2.81
CA ASP A 182 20.95 9.54 -2.67
C ASP A 182 20.56 10.26 -3.97
N LEU A 183 19.31 10.68 -4.03
CA LEU A 183 18.72 11.46 -5.12
C LEU A 183 17.98 12.66 -4.56
N LEU A 184 18.46 13.87 -4.84
CA LEU A 184 17.82 15.11 -4.45
C LEU A 184 16.93 15.63 -5.57
N SER A 185 15.72 16.08 -5.24
CA SER A 185 14.76 16.60 -6.21
C SER A 185 15.19 17.91 -6.88
N SER A 186 16.27 18.55 -6.42
CA SER A 186 16.78 19.82 -6.92
C SER A 186 18.31 19.84 -6.91
N ARG A 187 18.88 20.52 -7.92
CA ARG A 187 20.32 20.81 -8.00
C ARG A 187 20.71 22.18 -7.44
N ARG A 188 19.72 22.96 -7.00
CA ARG A 188 19.96 24.36 -6.56
C ARG A 188 20.74 24.38 -5.24
N THR A 189 21.68 25.28 -5.10
CA THR A 189 22.50 25.45 -3.90
C THR A 189 21.64 25.61 -2.64
N ASN A 190 20.54 26.37 -2.74
CA ASN A 190 19.63 26.57 -1.59
C ASN A 190 18.98 25.28 -1.08
N ASP A 191 18.90 24.23 -1.90
CA ASP A 191 18.32 22.94 -1.54
C ASP A 191 19.40 21.92 -1.17
N THR A 192 20.54 21.96 -1.88
CA THR A 192 21.64 21.00 -1.71
C THR A 192 22.51 21.31 -0.49
N GLU A 193 22.77 22.61 -0.20
CA GLU A 193 23.56 23.01 0.96
C GLU A 193 22.95 22.56 2.30
N PRO A 194 21.65 22.80 2.59
CA PRO A 194 21.01 22.30 3.81
C PRO A 194 21.04 20.76 3.88
N TYR A 195 20.90 20.07 2.75
CA TYR A 195 20.99 18.62 2.71
C TYR A 195 22.37 18.15 3.17
N PHE A 196 23.45 18.63 2.55
CA PHE A 196 24.80 18.25 2.95
C PHE A 196 25.11 18.65 4.40
N MET A 197 24.60 19.80 4.86
CA MET A 197 24.76 20.23 6.25
C MET A 197 24.01 19.35 7.24
N SER A 198 22.94 18.67 6.82
CA SER A 198 22.21 17.72 7.65
C SER A 198 22.97 16.41 7.90
N ILE A 199 23.96 16.10 7.05
CA ILE A 199 24.79 14.91 7.22
C ILE A 199 25.79 15.15 8.34
N PRO A 200 26.00 14.18 9.26
CA PRO A 200 26.96 14.33 10.36
C PRO A 200 28.35 14.75 9.88
N LEU A 201 29.01 15.66 10.61
CA LEU A 201 30.32 16.17 10.24
C LEU A 201 31.39 15.06 10.13
N GLU A 202 31.26 14.05 11.02
CA GLU A 202 32.19 12.89 11.02
C GLU A 202 32.10 12.13 9.69
N GLU A 203 30.91 11.97 9.15
CA GLU A 203 30.68 11.28 7.88
C GLU A 203 31.17 12.15 6.71
N ARG A 204 30.84 13.45 6.70
CA ARG A 204 31.27 14.38 5.65
C ARG A 204 32.80 14.50 5.58
N SER A 205 33.49 14.45 6.72
CA SER A 205 34.96 14.57 6.79
C SER A 205 35.70 13.36 6.23
N GLN A 206 34.98 12.23 6.00
CA GLN A 206 35.56 11.04 5.37
C GLN A 206 35.64 11.18 3.84
N VAL A 207 34.87 12.10 3.25
CA VAL A 207 34.93 12.35 1.81
C VAL A 207 36.22 13.07 1.45
N LYS A 208 37.03 12.44 0.61
CA LYS A 208 38.33 12.97 0.17
C LYS A 208 38.24 13.66 -1.18
N TYR A 209 37.34 13.19 -2.04
CA TYR A 209 37.18 13.70 -3.41
C TYR A 209 35.69 13.77 -3.79
N LEU A 210 35.36 14.79 -4.58
CA LEU A 210 34.04 15.07 -5.14
C LEU A 210 34.18 15.21 -6.66
#